data_b9e84aadf8a2f893516367517cb89724
#
_entry.id   b9e84aadf8a2f893516367517cb89724
#
_cell.length_a   1.000
_cell.length_b   1.000
_cell.length_c   1.000
_cell.angle_alpha   90.00
_cell.angle_beta   90.00
_cell.angle_gamma   90.00
#
_symmetry.space_group_name_H-M   'P 1'
#
loop_
_entity.id
_entity.type
_entity.pdbx_description
1 polymer ?
#
loop_
_entity_poly.entity_id
_entity_poly.type
_entity_poly.pdbx_seq_one_letter_code
_entity_poly.pdbx_strand_id
1 'polypeptide(L)'
;IKDMAAARDDKDYIAYINDVQKKLGDALEACWDEDRFIRGIREDGVVVGAKKDPEANMWLNPQSWSVISGFASKEQADKAMTSVHDILNTPYGAKLLEPPYKDHYFDGALMHIFNADTKENGGIFSQSQGWLILAESLLGHGNRAFEYFMESSPAAMNDKAEIRVMEPYVHGQFTESKASPFEGRSHVHWLTGTASTVMVGCI
;
A
#
# COMPACT_ATOMS: atom_id res chain seq x y z
N ILE A 1 1.08 -21.85 -5.97
CA ILE A 1 1.64 -23.00 -5.21
C ILE A 1 0.60 -24.14 -5.15
N LYS A 2 -0.66 -23.86 -4.81
CA LYS A 2 -1.70 -24.88 -4.70
C LYS A 2 -1.92 -25.64 -6.03
N ASP A 3 -1.96 -24.91 -7.15
CA ASP A 3 -2.09 -25.52 -8.49
C ASP A 3 -0.88 -26.37 -8.86
N MET A 4 0.31 -25.96 -8.43
CA MET A 4 1.54 -26.75 -8.61
C MET A 4 1.50 -28.05 -7.79
N ALA A 5 1.00 -28.00 -6.55
CA ALA A 5 0.81 -29.18 -5.72
C ALA A 5 -0.25 -30.12 -6.34
N ALA A 6 -1.34 -29.57 -6.86
CA ALA A 6 -2.37 -30.32 -7.56
C ALA A 6 -1.84 -31.03 -8.82
N ALA A 7 -1.00 -30.34 -9.61
CA ALA A 7 -0.34 -30.92 -10.79
C ALA A 7 0.61 -32.11 -10.44
N ARG A 8 1.04 -32.21 -9.18
CA ARG A 8 1.90 -33.26 -8.65
C ARG A 8 1.12 -34.32 -7.86
N ASP A 9 -0.21 -34.20 -7.78
CA ASP A 9 -1.09 -35.01 -6.91
C ASP A 9 -0.65 -35.02 -5.41
N ASP A 10 -0.05 -33.91 -4.94
CA ASP A 10 0.44 -33.77 -3.56
C ASP A 10 -0.71 -33.30 -2.63
N LYS A 11 -1.54 -34.29 -2.24
CA LYS A 11 -2.74 -34.05 -1.43
C LYS A 11 -2.43 -33.53 -0.02
N ASP A 12 -1.34 -34.00 0.57
CA ASP A 12 -0.95 -33.60 1.93
C ASP A 12 -0.52 -32.13 1.96
N TYR A 13 0.24 -31.70 0.95
CA TYR A 13 0.65 -30.31 0.83
C TYR A 13 -0.53 -29.39 0.50
N ILE A 14 -1.50 -29.83 -0.29
CA ILE A 14 -2.75 -29.09 -0.54
C ILE A 14 -3.53 -28.91 0.77
N ALA A 15 -3.66 -29.97 1.58
CA ALA A 15 -4.33 -29.89 2.88
C ALA A 15 -3.63 -28.90 3.81
N TYR A 16 -2.30 -28.94 3.89
CA TYR A 16 -1.49 -27.99 4.63
C TYR A 16 -1.73 -26.53 4.17
N ILE A 17 -1.69 -26.28 2.86
CA ILE A 17 -1.92 -24.93 2.31
C ILE A 17 -3.34 -24.44 2.65
N ASN A 18 -4.34 -25.28 2.57
CA ASN A 18 -5.72 -24.90 2.93
C ASN A 18 -5.84 -24.50 4.40
N ASP A 19 -5.18 -25.22 5.31
CA ASP A 19 -5.15 -24.89 6.75
C ASP A 19 -4.45 -23.54 6.99
N VAL A 20 -3.31 -23.31 6.32
CA VAL A 20 -2.59 -22.03 6.39
C VAL A 20 -3.45 -20.87 5.85
N GLN A 21 -4.09 -21.07 4.69
CA GLN A 21 -4.98 -20.04 4.11
C GLN A 21 -6.13 -19.68 5.06
N LYS A 22 -6.74 -20.71 5.69
CA LYS A 22 -7.81 -20.48 6.67
C LYS A 22 -7.30 -19.64 7.85
N LYS A 23 -6.18 -20.03 8.45
CA LYS A 23 -5.59 -19.31 9.59
C LYS A 23 -5.24 -17.86 9.24
N LEU A 24 -4.71 -17.61 8.03
CA LEU A 24 -4.42 -16.26 7.56
C LEU A 24 -5.70 -15.44 7.35
N GLY A 25 -6.76 -16.06 6.81
CA GLY A 25 -8.06 -15.39 6.65
C GLY A 25 -8.67 -15.00 7.99
N ASP A 26 -8.68 -15.93 8.96
CA ASP A 26 -9.19 -15.66 10.32
C ASP A 26 -8.38 -14.53 10.99
N ALA A 27 -7.06 -14.49 10.81
CA ALA A 27 -6.18 -13.44 11.34
C ALA A 27 -6.43 -12.08 10.66
N LEU A 28 -6.68 -12.06 9.35
CA LEU A 28 -6.98 -10.84 8.62
C LEU A 28 -8.34 -10.26 9.05
N GLU A 29 -9.35 -11.11 9.26
CA GLU A 29 -10.66 -10.67 9.75
C GLU A 29 -10.54 -10.01 11.12
N ALA A 30 -9.68 -10.52 12.00
CA ALA A 30 -9.40 -9.91 13.30
C ALA A 30 -8.66 -8.55 13.20
N CYS A 31 -8.12 -8.22 12.03
CA CYS A 31 -7.47 -6.93 11.75
C CYS A 31 -8.43 -5.87 11.19
N TRP A 32 -9.72 -6.18 11.00
CA TRP A 32 -10.69 -5.22 10.51
C TRP A 32 -11.08 -4.19 11.60
N ASP A 33 -10.98 -2.90 11.27
CA ASP A 33 -11.27 -1.77 12.16
C ASP A 33 -12.18 -0.75 11.44
N GLU A 34 -13.50 -1.00 11.49
CA GLU A 34 -14.58 -0.16 10.94
C GLU A 34 -14.56 0.03 9.41
N ASP A 35 -13.55 0.70 8.87
CA ASP A 35 -13.43 1.09 7.46
C ASP A 35 -12.04 0.82 6.88
N ARG A 36 -11.19 0.10 7.62
CA ARG A 36 -9.81 -0.22 7.24
C ARG A 36 -9.31 -1.47 7.94
N PHE A 37 -8.22 -2.03 7.42
CA PHE A 37 -7.44 -3.04 8.12
C PHE A 37 -6.29 -2.35 8.86
N ILE A 38 -6.08 -2.73 10.13
CA ILE A 38 -4.95 -2.26 10.92
C ILE A 38 -3.61 -2.72 10.32
N ARG A 39 -2.51 -2.11 10.72
CA ARG A 39 -1.18 -2.51 10.24
C ARG A 39 -0.75 -3.87 10.77
N GLY A 40 -1.08 -4.18 12.00
CA GLY A 40 -0.77 -5.44 12.64
C GLY A 40 -0.96 -5.44 14.14
N ILE A 41 -0.70 -6.58 14.75
CA ILE A 41 -0.74 -6.79 16.21
C ILE A 41 0.63 -7.32 16.61
N ARG A 42 1.24 -6.69 17.60
CA ARG A 42 2.54 -7.11 18.17
C ARG A 42 2.35 -8.36 19.03
N GLU A 43 3.45 -9.05 19.33
CA GLU A 43 3.46 -10.24 20.20
C GLU A 43 2.88 -9.96 21.60
N ASP A 44 3.09 -8.75 22.11
CA ASP A 44 2.54 -8.29 23.40
C ASP A 44 1.07 -7.83 23.32
N GLY A 45 0.41 -7.99 22.18
CA GLY A 45 -0.99 -7.64 21.96
C GLY A 45 -1.24 -6.17 21.59
N VAL A 46 -0.19 -5.35 21.49
CA VAL A 46 -0.34 -3.94 21.09
C VAL A 46 -0.74 -3.89 19.61
N VAL A 47 -1.87 -3.22 19.35
CA VAL A 47 -2.39 -2.95 18.00
C VAL A 47 -1.66 -1.75 17.40
N VAL A 48 -1.27 -1.86 16.13
CA VAL A 48 -0.59 -0.81 15.36
C VAL A 48 -1.45 -0.43 14.16
N GLY A 49 -1.67 0.86 13.98
CA GLY A 49 -2.43 1.37 12.85
C GLY A 49 -3.93 1.27 13.04
N ALA A 50 -4.42 1.27 14.28
CA ALA A 50 -5.84 1.36 14.58
C ALA A 50 -6.35 2.78 14.30
N LYS A 51 -7.61 2.88 13.89
CA LYS A 51 -8.28 4.16 13.57
C LYS A 51 -8.19 5.19 14.70
N LYS A 52 -8.15 4.72 15.96
CA LYS A 52 -8.02 5.55 17.17
C LYS A 52 -6.62 6.07 17.44
N ASP A 53 -5.60 5.54 16.76
CA ASP A 53 -4.22 5.95 17.00
C ASP A 53 -4.02 7.42 16.56
N PRO A 54 -3.28 8.22 17.31
CA PRO A 54 -3.10 9.64 16.99
C PRO A 54 -2.23 9.86 15.75
N GLU A 55 -1.36 8.90 15.41
CA GLU A 55 -0.48 8.89 14.25
C GLU A 55 -0.50 7.51 13.59
N ALA A 56 -0.19 7.45 12.31
CA ALA A 56 -0.14 6.23 11.51
C ALA A 56 -1.39 5.35 11.65
N ASN A 57 -2.57 5.97 11.69
CA ASN A 57 -3.85 5.28 11.85
C ASN A 57 -4.45 4.80 10.53
N MET A 58 -3.82 5.13 9.40
CA MET A 58 -4.16 4.62 8.07
C MET A 58 -2.90 4.18 7.34
N TRP A 59 -2.91 2.95 6.83
CA TRP A 59 -1.79 2.34 6.11
C TRP A 59 -2.24 1.81 4.77
N LEU A 60 -1.50 2.09 3.69
CA LEU A 60 -1.83 1.69 2.33
C LEU A 60 -1.77 0.16 2.12
N ASN A 61 -0.66 -0.47 2.50
CA ASN A 61 -0.41 -1.87 2.14
C ASN A 61 -1.42 -2.86 2.72
N PRO A 62 -1.89 -2.75 3.98
CA PRO A 62 -2.95 -3.63 4.48
C PRO A 62 -4.23 -3.57 3.64
N GLN A 63 -4.59 -2.39 3.12
CA GLN A 63 -5.81 -2.21 2.32
C GLN A 63 -5.66 -2.86 0.94
N SER A 64 -4.63 -2.50 0.19
CA SER A 64 -4.41 -3.03 -1.15
C SER A 64 -4.22 -4.56 -1.15
N TRP A 65 -3.45 -5.10 -0.20
CA TRP A 65 -3.21 -6.53 -0.12
C TRP A 65 -4.38 -7.34 0.42
N SER A 66 -5.27 -6.77 1.23
CA SER A 66 -6.51 -7.44 1.63
C SER A 66 -7.41 -7.72 0.42
N VAL A 67 -7.44 -6.79 -0.54
CA VAL A 67 -8.14 -6.95 -1.81
C VAL A 67 -7.43 -7.96 -2.73
N ILE A 68 -6.13 -7.76 -2.97
CA ILE A 68 -5.33 -8.60 -3.89
C ILE A 68 -5.33 -10.07 -3.45
N SER A 69 -5.28 -10.32 -2.15
CA SER A 69 -5.32 -11.69 -1.61
C SER A 69 -6.68 -12.36 -1.71
N GLY A 70 -7.76 -11.59 -1.93
CA GLY A 70 -9.13 -12.08 -1.97
C GLY A 70 -9.71 -12.47 -0.61
N PHE A 71 -9.08 -12.12 0.51
CA PHE A 71 -9.61 -12.39 1.86
C PHE A 71 -10.65 -11.38 2.32
N ALA A 72 -10.51 -10.10 1.93
CA ALA A 72 -11.50 -9.09 2.28
C ALA A 72 -12.84 -9.40 1.61
N SER A 73 -13.94 -9.27 2.35
CA SER A 73 -15.27 -9.26 1.73
C SER A 73 -15.41 -8.06 0.79
N LYS A 74 -16.34 -8.11 -0.15
CA LYS A 74 -16.56 -6.98 -1.07
C LYS A 74 -16.85 -5.68 -0.31
N GLU A 75 -17.65 -5.73 0.75
CA GLU A 75 -17.97 -4.54 1.56
C GLU A 75 -16.75 -3.98 2.27
N GLN A 76 -15.92 -4.84 2.87
CA GLN A 76 -14.66 -4.43 3.50
C GLN A 76 -13.70 -3.83 2.47
N ALA A 77 -13.55 -4.46 1.32
CA ALA A 77 -12.70 -4.01 0.23
C ALA A 77 -13.12 -2.62 -0.28
N ASP A 78 -14.40 -2.42 -0.58
CA ASP A 78 -14.95 -1.14 -1.04
C ASP A 78 -14.74 -0.02 0.00
N LYS A 79 -14.96 -0.30 1.29
CA LYS A 79 -14.73 0.65 2.39
C LYS A 79 -13.24 0.98 2.55
N ALA A 80 -12.39 -0.04 2.60
CA ALA A 80 -10.95 0.13 2.79
C ALA A 80 -10.34 0.96 1.65
N MET A 81 -10.71 0.66 0.39
CA MET A 81 -10.20 1.39 -0.77
C MET A 81 -10.78 2.81 -0.87
N THR A 82 -11.98 3.05 -0.39
CA THR A 82 -12.53 4.41 -0.24
C THR A 82 -11.74 5.21 0.81
N SER A 83 -11.44 4.60 1.96
CA SER A 83 -10.59 5.23 2.99
C SER A 83 -9.18 5.53 2.48
N VAL A 84 -8.61 4.65 1.64
CA VAL A 84 -7.32 4.92 0.96
C VAL A 84 -7.42 6.19 0.12
N HIS A 85 -8.43 6.29 -0.74
CA HIS A 85 -8.63 7.44 -1.60
C HIS A 85 -8.80 8.73 -0.80
N ASP A 86 -9.66 8.72 0.20
CA ASP A 86 -10.01 9.93 0.96
C ASP A 86 -8.89 10.42 1.89
N ILE A 87 -8.03 9.51 2.38
CA ILE A 87 -7.04 9.82 3.42
C ILE A 87 -5.62 9.85 2.86
N LEU A 88 -5.25 8.90 2.00
CA LEU A 88 -3.87 8.72 1.55
C LEU A 88 -3.57 9.37 0.21
N ASN A 89 -4.58 9.65 -0.63
CA ASN A 89 -4.33 10.16 -1.97
C ASN A 89 -3.74 11.56 -1.99
N THR A 90 -2.83 11.80 -2.93
CA THR A 90 -2.17 13.09 -3.18
C THR A 90 -1.98 13.29 -4.67
N PRO A 91 -1.68 14.51 -5.15
CA PRO A 91 -1.38 14.75 -6.57
C PRO A 91 -0.15 13.99 -7.13
N TYR A 92 0.53 13.20 -6.30
CA TYR A 92 1.74 12.45 -6.66
C TYR A 92 1.61 10.95 -6.38
N GLY A 93 0.39 10.47 -6.08
CA GLY A 93 0.07 9.12 -5.68
C GLY A 93 -0.28 8.99 -4.20
N ALA A 94 -0.62 7.77 -3.77
CA ALA A 94 -1.03 7.50 -2.40
C ALA A 94 0.16 7.32 -1.45
N LYS A 95 0.06 7.92 -0.26
CA LYS A 95 1.04 7.79 0.83
C LYS A 95 1.06 6.38 1.41
N LEU A 96 2.17 5.99 2.03
CA LEU A 96 2.25 4.71 2.76
C LEU A 96 1.42 4.71 4.04
N LEU A 97 1.34 5.85 4.72
CA LEU A 97 0.57 6.01 5.95
C LEU A 97 0.19 7.48 6.20
N GLU A 98 -0.84 7.68 7.02
CA GLU A 98 -1.32 8.99 7.49
C GLU A 98 -1.87 8.85 8.91
N PRO A 99 -1.72 9.86 9.82
CA PRO A 99 -0.68 10.90 9.80
C PRO A 99 0.72 10.30 9.96
N PRO A 100 1.78 10.95 9.46
CA PRO A 100 3.14 10.47 9.68
C PRO A 100 3.54 10.58 11.16
N TYR A 101 4.42 9.70 11.60
CA TYR A 101 4.99 9.76 12.96
C TYR A 101 5.80 11.03 13.16
N LYS A 102 5.51 11.76 14.24
CA LYS A 102 6.23 12.96 14.69
C LYS A 102 6.56 12.88 16.18
N ASP A 103 5.55 12.60 16.99
CA ASP A 103 5.63 12.69 18.45
C ASP A 103 5.34 11.34 19.15
N HIS A 104 4.65 10.42 18.47
CA HIS A 104 4.23 9.15 19.05
C HIS A 104 5.09 8.00 18.51
N TYR A 105 6.05 7.58 19.31
CA TYR A 105 6.88 6.42 19.02
C TYR A 105 6.29 5.19 19.69
N PHE A 106 6.36 4.06 18.99
CA PHE A 106 6.24 2.79 19.69
C PHE A 106 7.52 1.98 19.48
N ASP A 107 7.91 1.22 20.48
CA ASP A 107 9.14 0.43 20.46
C ASP A 107 9.14 -0.54 19.26
N GLY A 108 10.19 -0.50 18.47
CA GLY A 108 10.37 -1.33 17.28
C GLY A 108 9.87 -0.72 15.97
N ALA A 109 9.26 0.47 15.97
CA ALA A 109 8.93 1.17 14.73
C ALA A 109 10.13 1.97 14.22
N LEU A 110 10.79 1.46 13.18
CA LEU A 110 11.91 2.18 12.57
C LEU A 110 11.47 3.38 11.72
N MET A 111 10.19 3.53 11.43
CA MET A 111 9.68 4.59 10.55
C MET A 111 9.98 5.99 11.08
N HIS A 112 9.97 6.18 12.39
CA HIS A 112 10.25 7.47 13.03
C HIS A 112 11.69 7.99 12.85
N ILE A 113 12.62 7.17 12.33
CA ILE A 113 13.96 7.65 11.97
C ILE A 113 13.94 8.52 10.72
N PHE A 114 12.87 8.46 9.93
CA PHE A 114 12.65 9.29 8.77
C PHE A 114 11.81 10.51 9.13
N ASN A 115 12.11 11.65 8.50
CA ASN A 115 11.27 12.83 8.61
C ASN A 115 9.84 12.52 8.15
N ALA A 116 8.87 13.25 8.72
CA ALA A 116 7.47 13.13 8.30
C ALA A 116 7.31 13.27 6.79
N ASP A 117 6.52 12.39 6.19
CA ASP A 117 6.22 12.33 4.75
C ASP A 117 7.43 12.05 3.85
N THR A 118 8.44 11.39 4.42
CA THR A 118 9.57 10.85 3.66
C THR A 118 9.74 9.35 3.93
N LYS A 119 10.21 8.61 2.93
CA LYS A 119 10.45 7.17 3.05
C LYS A 119 9.25 6.44 3.69
N GLU A 120 9.52 5.50 4.59
CA GLU A 120 8.50 4.69 5.26
C GLU A 120 7.61 5.50 6.22
N ASN A 121 8.00 6.72 6.56
CA ASN A 121 7.21 7.59 7.43
C ASN A 121 6.24 8.50 6.65
N GLY A 122 5.37 7.89 5.87
CA GLY A 122 4.32 8.60 5.11
C GLY A 122 4.74 9.05 3.70
N GLY A 123 5.93 8.68 3.22
CA GLY A 123 6.32 8.92 1.82
C GLY A 123 5.44 8.13 0.84
N ILE A 124 5.44 8.54 -0.42
CA ILE A 124 4.71 7.90 -1.52
C ILE A 124 5.66 6.92 -2.20
N PHE A 125 5.56 5.63 -1.86
CA PHE A 125 6.37 4.61 -2.51
C PHE A 125 5.78 4.22 -3.86
N SER A 126 6.59 4.29 -4.89
CA SER A 126 6.14 4.03 -6.26
C SER A 126 5.70 2.58 -6.47
N GLN A 127 6.38 1.61 -5.86
CA GLN A 127 6.00 0.19 -5.98
C GLN A 127 4.61 -0.09 -5.43
N SER A 128 4.21 0.58 -4.33
CA SER A 128 2.90 0.43 -3.71
C SER A 128 1.77 0.97 -4.59
N GLN A 129 2.06 1.91 -5.50
CA GLN A 129 1.06 2.43 -6.45
C GLN A 129 0.59 1.33 -7.41
N GLY A 130 1.49 0.45 -7.88
CA GLY A 130 1.10 -0.67 -8.72
C GLY A 130 0.17 -1.66 -8.01
N TRP A 131 0.38 -1.92 -6.72
CA TRP A 131 -0.54 -2.74 -5.92
C TRP A 131 -1.88 -2.04 -5.70
N LEU A 132 -1.87 -0.73 -5.51
CA LEU A 132 -3.09 0.07 -5.38
C LEU A 132 -3.93 0.04 -6.67
N ILE A 133 -3.29 0.26 -7.82
CA ILE A 133 -3.92 0.18 -9.13
C ILE A 133 -4.53 -1.21 -9.36
N LEU A 134 -3.80 -2.28 -9.03
CA LEU A 134 -4.28 -3.65 -9.14
C LEU A 134 -5.52 -3.89 -8.25
N ALA A 135 -5.48 -3.44 -7.00
CA ALA A 135 -6.60 -3.59 -6.07
C ALA A 135 -7.87 -2.91 -6.59
N GLU A 136 -7.77 -1.67 -7.06
CA GLU A 136 -8.90 -0.95 -7.66
C GLU A 136 -9.41 -1.61 -8.94
N SER A 137 -8.50 -2.12 -9.77
CA SER A 137 -8.86 -2.84 -11.00
C SER A 137 -9.63 -4.13 -10.68
N LEU A 138 -9.22 -4.90 -9.67
CA LEU A 138 -9.91 -6.11 -9.21
C LEU A 138 -11.31 -5.82 -8.68
N LEU A 139 -11.55 -4.64 -8.11
CA LEU A 139 -12.86 -4.19 -7.64
C LEU A 139 -13.74 -3.59 -8.76
N GLY A 140 -13.20 -3.39 -9.96
CA GLY A 140 -13.90 -2.74 -11.07
C GLY A 140 -13.93 -1.21 -10.95
N HIS A 141 -13.12 -0.61 -10.10
CA HIS A 141 -13.02 0.85 -9.92
C HIS A 141 -12.06 1.49 -10.92
N GLY A 142 -12.27 1.25 -12.23
CA GLY A 142 -11.35 1.65 -13.29
C GLY A 142 -10.98 3.13 -13.33
N ASN A 143 -11.90 4.03 -12.96
CA ASN A 143 -11.60 5.47 -12.90
C ASN A 143 -10.56 5.80 -11.81
N ARG A 144 -10.67 5.22 -10.61
CA ARG A 144 -9.69 5.40 -9.54
C ARG A 144 -8.35 4.74 -9.88
N ALA A 145 -8.38 3.55 -10.47
CA ALA A 145 -7.16 2.90 -10.95
C ALA A 145 -6.41 3.78 -11.97
N PHE A 146 -7.13 4.40 -12.90
CA PHE A 146 -6.55 5.31 -13.88
C PHE A 146 -6.03 6.60 -13.23
N GLU A 147 -6.73 7.17 -12.27
CA GLU A 147 -6.30 8.33 -11.48
C GLU A 147 -4.94 8.06 -10.81
N TYR A 148 -4.83 6.97 -10.05
CA TYR A 148 -3.57 6.57 -9.39
C TYR A 148 -2.44 6.30 -10.39
N PHE A 149 -2.77 5.71 -11.55
CA PHE A 149 -1.79 5.53 -12.62
C PHE A 149 -1.25 6.89 -13.10
N MET A 150 -2.12 7.86 -13.37
CA MET A 150 -1.73 9.19 -13.86
C MET A 150 -0.92 9.97 -12.82
N GLU A 151 -1.28 9.91 -11.55
CA GLU A 151 -0.58 10.57 -10.44
C GLU A 151 0.81 9.99 -10.16
N SER A 152 1.02 8.71 -10.45
CA SER A 152 2.30 8.02 -10.21
C SER A 152 3.16 7.82 -11.46
N SER A 153 2.60 8.00 -12.66
CA SER A 153 3.31 7.78 -13.93
C SER A 153 4.35 8.87 -14.19
N PRO A 154 5.63 8.53 -14.39
CA PRO A 154 6.66 9.52 -14.71
C PRO A 154 6.34 10.33 -15.96
N ALA A 155 5.84 9.69 -17.01
CA ALA A 155 5.50 10.35 -18.27
C ALA A 155 4.31 11.33 -18.11
N ALA A 156 3.29 10.94 -17.33
CA ALA A 156 2.14 11.81 -17.06
C ALA A 156 2.49 13.03 -16.20
N MET A 157 3.58 12.94 -15.41
CA MET A 157 4.07 13.98 -14.52
C MET A 157 5.21 14.82 -15.12
N ASN A 158 5.46 14.70 -16.43
CA ASN A 158 6.59 15.40 -17.07
C ASN A 158 6.44 16.93 -17.07
N ASP A 159 5.23 17.45 -17.04
CA ASP A 159 4.94 18.88 -16.86
C ASP A 159 5.36 19.42 -15.47
N LYS A 160 5.58 18.53 -14.51
CA LYS A 160 6.07 18.83 -13.16
C LYS A 160 7.54 18.39 -12.96
N ALA A 161 8.31 18.27 -14.04
CA ALA A 161 9.67 17.74 -13.99
C ALA A 161 10.59 18.48 -13.02
N GLU A 162 10.44 19.81 -12.88
CA GLU A 162 11.24 20.63 -11.95
C GLU A 162 10.92 20.33 -10.47
N ILE A 163 9.68 19.94 -10.17
CA ILE A 163 9.26 19.51 -8.83
C ILE A 163 9.70 18.08 -8.59
N ARG A 164 9.43 17.21 -9.54
CA ARG A 164 9.72 15.76 -9.46
C ARG A 164 11.22 15.45 -9.43
N VAL A 165 12.04 16.26 -10.11
CA VAL A 165 13.49 16.11 -10.20
C VAL A 165 13.87 14.69 -10.65
N MET A 166 13.20 14.18 -11.68
CA MET A 166 13.42 12.85 -12.26
C MET A 166 13.13 12.83 -13.74
N GLU A 167 13.73 11.89 -14.45
CA GLU A 167 13.48 11.68 -15.87
C GLU A 167 12.04 11.17 -16.12
N PRO A 168 11.39 11.55 -17.25
CA PRO A 168 9.99 11.22 -17.52
C PRO A 168 9.72 9.75 -17.85
N TYR A 169 10.74 8.91 -17.85
CA TYR A 169 10.68 7.47 -18.14
C TYR A 169 11.22 6.60 -16.99
N VAL A 170 11.46 7.20 -15.83
CA VAL A 170 12.05 6.53 -14.67
C VAL A 170 11.12 6.62 -13.47
N HIS A 171 10.92 5.51 -12.79
CA HIS A 171 10.34 5.52 -11.46
C HIS A 171 11.44 5.73 -10.40
N GLY A 172 11.23 6.65 -9.48
CA GLY A 172 11.97 6.70 -8.22
C GLY A 172 11.43 5.68 -7.22
N GLN A 173 12.16 5.40 -6.17
CA GLN A 173 11.71 4.51 -5.09
C GLN A 173 10.52 5.12 -4.36
N PHE A 174 10.64 6.41 -3.99
CA PHE A 174 9.59 7.15 -3.28
C PHE A 174 9.57 8.62 -3.69
N THR A 175 8.45 9.26 -3.38
CA THR A 175 8.23 10.70 -3.54
C THR A 175 7.90 11.29 -2.17
N GLU A 176 8.41 12.50 -1.87
CA GLU A 176 8.09 13.22 -0.65
C GLU A 176 6.66 13.77 -0.70
N SER A 177 5.96 13.81 0.45
CA SER A 177 4.59 14.28 0.56
C SER A 177 4.46 15.54 1.39
N LYS A 178 3.24 15.92 1.75
CA LYS A 178 2.78 17.23 2.23
C LYS A 178 3.57 17.84 3.39
N ALA A 179 4.06 17.04 4.34
CA ALA A 179 4.80 17.56 5.50
C ALA A 179 6.29 17.83 5.18
N SER A 180 6.78 17.35 4.04
CA SER A 180 8.13 17.66 3.58
C SER A 180 8.19 19.04 2.92
N PRO A 181 9.28 19.81 3.13
CA PRO A 181 9.52 21.03 2.37
C PRO A 181 9.79 20.80 0.88
N PHE A 182 9.95 19.53 0.47
CA PHE A 182 10.18 19.10 -0.92
C PHE A 182 9.05 18.24 -1.45
N GLU A 183 7.81 18.57 -1.13
CA GLU A 183 6.63 17.86 -1.62
C GLU A 183 6.69 17.65 -3.14
N GLY A 184 6.43 16.42 -3.58
CA GLY A 184 6.47 16.00 -4.98
C GLY A 184 7.84 15.57 -5.49
N ARG A 185 8.93 15.80 -4.75
CA ARG A 185 10.27 15.41 -5.16
C ARG A 185 10.47 13.90 -5.07
N SER A 186 10.91 13.30 -6.16
CA SER A 186 11.24 11.88 -6.25
C SER A 186 12.68 11.61 -5.83
N HIS A 187 12.92 10.41 -5.31
CA HIS A 187 14.24 9.98 -4.82
C HIS A 187 14.57 8.55 -5.22
N VAL A 188 15.85 8.24 -5.20
CA VAL A 188 16.42 6.90 -5.45
C VAL A 188 15.90 6.34 -6.79
N HIS A 189 16.22 7.07 -7.85
CA HIS A 189 15.81 6.74 -9.21
C HIS A 189 16.41 5.39 -9.64
N TRP A 190 15.71 4.65 -10.51
CA TRP A 190 16.07 3.33 -11.04
C TRP A 190 16.01 2.18 -10.01
N LEU A 191 15.93 2.45 -8.73
CA LEU A 191 15.96 1.45 -7.67
C LEU A 191 14.54 1.13 -7.14
N THR A 192 13.72 0.50 -7.98
CA THR A 192 12.35 0.13 -7.62
C THR A 192 11.80 -0.96 -8.54
N GLY A 193 10.91 -1.79 -8.03
CA GLY A 193 10.13 -2.76 -8.82
C GLY A 193 8.84 -2.19 -9.43
N THR A 194 8.67 -0.87 -9.43
CA THR A 194 7.42 -0.19 -9.79
C THR A 194 6.94 -0.53 -11.21
N ALA A 195 7.84 -0.55 -12.19
CA ALA A 195 7.46 -0.81 -13.58
C ALA A 195 6.69 -2.14 -13.72
N SER A 196 7.13 -3.20 -13.03
CA SER A 196 6.47 -4.49 -13.06
C SER A 196 5.13 -4.49 -12.31
N THR A 197 5.07 -3.85 -11.14
CA THR A 197 3.81 -3.80 -10.35
C THR A 197 2.74 -2.95 -11.03
N VAL A 198 3.12 -1.82 -11.63
CA VAL A 198 2.20 -0.96 -12.39
C VAL A 198 1.73 -1.68 -13.66
N MET A 199 2.63 -2.35 -14.40
CA MET A 199 2.23 -3.13 -15.57
C MET A 199 1.18 -4.21 -15.21
N VAL A 200 1.39 -4.95 -14.12
CA VAL A 200 0.42 -5.96 -13.65
C VAL A 200 -0.91 -5.32 -13.24
N GLY A 201 -0.88 -4.13 -12.65
CA GLY A 201 -2.10 -3.42 -12.25
C GLY A 201 -2.91 -2.88 -13.41
N CYS A 202 -2.28 -2.65 -14.58
CA CYS A 202 -2.91 -2.08 -15.77
C CYS A 202 -3.40 -3.12 -16.79
N ILE A 203 -3.04 -4.40 -16.67
CA ILE A 203 -3.44 -5.51 -17.55
C ILE A 203 -4.66 -6.23 -16.99
#